data_f575165ac78fb62502c65aae0e211864
#
_entry.id   f575165ac78fb62502c65aae0e211864
#
_cell.length_a   1.000
_cell.length_b   1.000
_cell.length_c   1.000
_cell.angle_alpha   90.00
_cell.angle_beta   90.00
_cell.angle_gamma   90.00
#
_symmetry.space_group_name_H-M   'P 1'
#
loop_
_entity.id
_entity.type
_entity.pdbx_description
1 polymer ?
#
loop_
_entity_poly.entity_id
_entity_poly.type
_entity_poly.pdbx_seq_one_letter_code
_entity_poly.pdbx_strand_id
1 'polypeptide(L)'
;MAFDFKKEYKEFYMPKNKPMIITVPRANYIAVRGKGDPNEEGGDYQKAIGVLYAAAYTLKMSYKTDYKIEGFFEYVVPPLEGFWWQDGIEGIDYDDKSTFNWISVIRLPDFITKKDFVWAVETASIKKKIDCSCAEFITIDEGLCVQMMHIGSFDDEPASVALMNKYIEENGYINDLTKERLHHEIYLSDARRVAPEKWKTVIRHPIKKRS
;
A
#
# COMPACT_ATOMS: atom_id res chain seq x y z
N MET A 1 6.06 -21.47 11.77
CA MET A 1 5.57 -20.08 12.05
C MET A 1 5.23 -19.47 10.72
N ALA A 2 4.06 -18.83 10.56
CA ALA A 2 3.68 -18.22 9.28
C ALA A 2 4.65 -17.08 8.91
N PHE A 3 4.99 -16.96 7.63
CA PHE A 3 5.84 -15.89 7.10
C PHE A 3 5.15 -14.53 7.30
N ASP A 4 5.82 -13.58 7.92
CA ASP A 4 5.28 -12.24 8.19
C ASP A 4 6.15 -11.19 7.48
N PHE A 5 5.60 -10.57 6.42
CA PHE A 5 6.30 -9.58 5.60
C PHE A 5 6.90 -8.43 6.43
N LYS A 6 6.22 -8.00 7.49
CA LYS A 6 6.75 -6.93 8.37
C LYS A 6 7.99 -7.37 9.16
N LYS A 7 8.13 -8.67 9.43
CA LYS A 7 9.28 -9.21 10.17
C LYS A 7 10.43 -9.57 9.25
N GLU A 8 10.11 -10.13 8.08
CA GLU A 8 11.12 -10.60 7.12
C GLU A 8 11.71 -9.45 6.29
N TYR A 9 10.89 -8.45 5.95
CA TYR A 9 11.28 -7.27 5.15
C TYR A 9 11.21 -5.99 5.98
N LYS A 10 11.91 -5.98 7.13
CA LYS A 10 11.89 -4.85 8.09
C LYS A 10 12.32 -3.53 7.46
N GLU A 11 13.25 -3.58 6.53
CA GLU A 11 13.71 -2.38 5.81
C GLU A 11 12.58 -1.69 5.05
N PHE A 12 11.58 -2.43 4.55
CA PHE A 12 10.45 -1.86 3.80
C PHE A 12 9.26 -1.51 4.67
N TYR A 13 9.02 -2.27 5.76
CA TYR A 13 7.80 -2.16 6.57
C TYR A 13 8.02 -1.55 7.95
N MET A 14 9.24 -1.53 8.46
CA MET A 14 9.56 -1.08 9.82
C MET A 14 10.75 -0.12 9.83
N PRO A 15 10.80 0.90 8.94
CA PRO A 15 11.87 1.89 8.99
C PRO A 15 11.83 2.66 10.30
N LYS A 16 12.89 3.39 10.60
CA LYS A 16 12.93 4.33 11.73
C LYS A 16 12.07 5.57 11.41
N ASN A 17 11.74 6.35 12.44
CA ASN A 17 11.08 7.66 12.31
C ASN A 17 12.05 8.77 11.86
N LYS A 18 12.93 8.45 10.92
CA LYS A 18 13.85 9.37 10.26
C LYS A 18 14.02 8.94 8.80
N PRO A 19 14.24 9.88 7.88
CA PRO A 19 14.39 9.57 6.47
C PRO A 19 15.54 8.61 6.20
N MET A 20 15.34 7.73 5.21
CA MET A 20 16.38 6.88 4.65
C MET A 20 16.13 6.64 3.16
N ILE A 21 17.21 6.56 2.39
CA ILE A 21 17.14 6.17 0.98
C ILE A 21 17.18 4.65 0.90
N ILE A 22 16.34 4.08 0.02
CA ILE A 22 16.19 2.65 -0.17
C ILE A 22 15.89 2.34 -1.64
N THR A 23 16.24 1.15 -2.09
CA THR A 23 15.78 0.59 -3.38
C THR A 23 14.73 -0.46 -3.11
N VAL A 24 13.51 -0.21 -3.55
CA VAL A 24 12.37 -1.11 -3.36
C VAL A 24 12.27 -2.03 -4.56
N PRO A 25 12.31 -3.35 -4.38
CA PRO A 25 12.22 -4.29 -5.48
C PRO A 25 10.81 -4.34 -6.05
N ARG A 26 10.72 -4.74 -7.30
CA ARG A 26 9.46 -5.04 -7.96
C ARG A 26 8.66 -6.08 -7.16
N ALA A 27 7.34 -5.84 -7.00
CA ALA A 27 6.45 -6.76 -6.29
C ALA A 27 5.06 -6.80 -6.93
N ASN A 28 4.33 -7.89 -6.68
CA ASN A 28 2.96 -8.10 -7.13
C ASN A 28 1.96 -7.73 -6.05
N TYR A 29 0.82 -7.21 -6.47
CA TYR A 29 -0.23 -6.72 -5.57
C TYR A 29 -1.62 -7.10 -6.09
N ILE A 30 -2.57 -7.26 -5.16
CA ILE A 30 -3.98 -7.04 -5.44
C ILE A 30 -4.21 -5.54 -5.32
N ALA A 31 -4.90 -4.95 -6.29
CA ALA A 31 -5.18 -3.53 -6.32
C ALA A 31 -6.66 -3.24 -6.57
N VAL A 32 -7.14 -2.12 -6.04
CA VAL A 32 -8.40 -1.48 -6.42
C VAL A 32 -8.13 0.01 -6.59
N ARG A 33 -8.63 0.60 -7.67
CA ARG A 33 -8.49 2.02 -7.99
C ARG A 33 -9.77 2.77 -7.70
N GLY A 34 -9.63 4.01 -7.30
CA GLY A 34 -10.77 4.89 -7.09
C GLY A 34 -10.39 6.35 -6.95
N LYS A 35 -11.40 7.16 -6.65
CA LYS A 35 -11.31 8.60 -6.45
C LYS A 35 -12.25 9.02 -5.31
N GLY A 36 -11.91 10.12 -4.64
CA GLY A 36 -12.73 10.74 -3.60
C GLY A 36 -12.14 10.62 -2.19
N ASP A 37 -12.86 11.16 -1.22
CA ASP A 37 -12.45 11.22 0.17
C ASP A 37 -12.41 9.81 0.80
N PRO A 38 -11.25 9.34 1.28
CA PRO A 38 -11.15 8.05 1.94
C PRO A 38 -11.90 7.96 3.26
N ASN A 39 -12.31 9.10 3.85
CA ASN A 39 -13.05 9.15 5.10
C ASN A 39 -14.58 9.09 4.89
N GLU A 40 -15.08 9.11 3.66
CA GLU A 40 -16.50 9.01 3.37
C GLU A 40 -17.07 7.68 3.90
N GLU A 41 -18.05 7.77 4.80
CA GLU A 41 -18.70 6.60 5.38
C GLU A 41 -19.47 5.80 4.31
N GLY A 42 -19.17 4.51 4.17
CA GLY A 42 -19.73 3.67 3.09
C GLY A 42 -19.25 4.04 1.69
N GLY A 43 -18.27 4.93 1.57
CA GLY A 43 -17.69 5.38 0.32
C GLY A 43 -16.90 4.30 -0.43
N ASP A 44 -16.42 4.65 -1.61
CA ASP A 44 -15.76 3.70 -2.51
C ASP A 44 -14.43 3.21 -1.95
N TYR A 45 -13.72 4.02 -1.16
CA TYR A 45 -12.48 3.61 -0.50
C TYR A 45 -12.72 2.47 0.51
N GLN A 46 -13.78 2.57 1.34
CA GLN A 46 -14.12 1.50 2.29
C GLN A 46 -14.57 0.21 1.58
N LYS A 47 -15.30 0.32 0.49
CA LYS A 47 -15.69 -0.83 -0.35
C LYS A 47 -14.46 -1.50 -0.96
N ALA A 48 -13.52 -0.71 -1.48
CA ALA A 48 -12.27 -1.19 -2.05
C ALA A 48 -11.44 -2.00 -1.03
N ILE A 49 -11.32 -1.51 0.20
CA ILE A 49 -10.67 -2.24 1.30
C ILE A 49 -11.36 -3.60 1.54
N GLY A 50 -12.68 -3.64 1.51
CA GLY A 50 -13.46 -4.87 1.64
C GLY A 50 -13.13 -5.89 0.56
N VAL A 51 -13.05 -5.45 -0.69
CA VAL A 51 -12.68 -6.27 -1.85
C VAL A 51 -11.24 -6.81 -1.72
N LEU A 52 -10.29 -5.93 -1.39
CA LEU A 52 -8.89 -6.30 -1.21
C LEU A 52 -8.71 -7.41 -0.17
N TYR A 53 -9.29 -7.23 1.01
CA TYR A 53 -9.19 -8.24 2.07
C TYR A 53 -9.96 -9.53 1.74
N ALA A 54 -11.09 -9.46 1.03
CA ALA A 54 -11.82 -10.64 0.60
C ALA A 54 -10.96 -11.51 -0.32
N ALA A 55 -10.30 -10.92 -1.32
CA ALA A 55 -9.40 -11.63 -2.24
C ALA A 55 -8.13 -12.11 -1.51
N ALA A 56 -7.47 -11.26 -0.72
CA ALA A 56 -6.23 -11.61 -0.01
C ALA A 56 -6.43 -12.77 0.97
N TYR A 57 -7.51 -12.76 1.75
CA TYR A 57 -7.82 -13.88 2.65
C TYR A 57 -8.27 -15.15 1.91
N THR A 58 -8.89 -15.03 0.75
CA THR A 58 -9.22 -16.19 -0.09
C THR A 58 -7.93 -16.88 -0.58
N LEU A 59 -6.94 -16.12 -1.05
CA LEU A 59 -5.61 -16.65 -1.40
C LEU A 59 -4.93 -17.28 -0.20
N LYS A 60 -4.85 -16.56 0.91
CA LYS A 60 -4.24 -17.07 2.14
C LYS A 60 -4.84 -18.39 2.62
N MET A 61 -6.16 -18.54 2.50
CA MET A 61 -6.88 -19.72 2.99
C MET A 61 -7.06 -20.81 1.94
N SER A 62 -6.47 -20.68 0.76
CA SER A 62 -6.56 -21.67 -0.34
C SER A 62 -6.19 -23.09 0.10
N TYR A 63 -5.19 -23.22 0.99
CA TYR A 63 -4.75 -24.53 1.49
C TYR A 63 -5.85 -25.33 2.22
N LYS A 64 -6.92 -24.67 2.66
CA LYS A 64 -8.10 -25.29 3.27
C LYS A 64 -9.18 -25.68 2.26
N THR A 65 -8.93 -25.48 0.98
CA THR A 65 -9.85 -25.78 -0.12
C THR A 65 -9.24 -26.83 -1.06
N ASP A 66 -9.99 -27.24 -2.07
CA ASP A 66 -9.46 -28.14 -3.12
C ASP A 66 -8.52 -27.44 -4.08
N TYR A 67 -8.53 -26.09 -4.13
CA TYR A 67 -7.61 -25.29 -4.93
C TYR A 67 -6.24 -25.24 -4.27
N LYS A 68 -5.22 -25.77 -4.97
CA LYS A 68 -3.83 -25.79 -4.47
C LYS A 68 -2.99 -24.82 -5.27
N ILE A 69 -2.38 -23.87 -4.56
CA ILE A 69 -1.42 -22.92 -5.12
C ILE A 69 -0.03 -23.56 -5.06
N GLU A 70 0.67 -23.59 -6.18
CA GLU A 70 2.02 -24.12 -6.25
C GLU A 70 3.00 -23.27 -5.44
N GLY A 71 3.91 -23.92 -4.71
CA GLY A 71 4.88 -23.22 -3.86
C GLY A 71 4.28 -22.57 -2.61
N PHE A 72 3.01 -22.82 -2.29
CA PHE A 72 2.33 -22.21 -1.15
C PHE A 72 3.05 -22.48 0.17
N PHE A 73 3.24 -21.43 0.94
CA PHE A 73 3.58 -21.50 2.35
C PHE A 73 2.66 -20.59 3.18
N GLU A 74 2.45 -20.89 4.44
CA GLU A 74 1.62 -20.05 5.31
C GLU A 74 2.24 -18.68 5.55
N TYR A 75 1.46 -17.63 5.33
CA TYR A 75 1.87 -16.24 5.52
C TYR A 75 0.81 -15.42 6.25
N VAL A 76 1.25 -14.30 6.85
CA VAL A 76 0.35 -13.26 7.36
C VAL A 76 0.01 -12.34 6.19
N VAL A 77 -1.28 -12.03 5.99
CA VAL A 77 -1.68 -11.05 4.97
C VAL A 77 -0.93 -9.74 5.24
N PRO A 78 -0.19 -9.21 4.25
CA PRO A 78 0.53 -7.96 4.40
C PRO A 78 -0.37 -6.80 4.78
N PRO A 79 0.19 -5.69 5.27
CA PRO A 79 -0.57 -4.48 5.53
C PRO A 79 -1.32 -3.99 4.30
N LEU A 80 -2.38 -3.22 4.51
CA LEU A 80 -2.95 -2.36 3.48
C LEU A 80 -1.94 -1.27 3.14
N GLU A 81 -1.80 -0.99 1.85
CA GLU A 81 -0.96 0.07 1.31
C GLU A 81 -1.79 0.94 0.37
N GLY A 82 -1.43 2.21 0.18
CA GLY A 82 -2.11 3.14 -0.71
C GLY A 82 -1.14 3.98 -1.51
N PHE A 83 -1.39 4.11 -2.81
CA PHE A 83 -0.72 5.07 -3.69
C PHE A 83 -1.68 6.21 -3.97
N TRP A 84 -1.22 7.45 -3.76
CA TRP A 84 -2.05 8.64 -3.75
C TRP A 84 -1.54 9.70 -4.70
N TRP A 85 -2.46 10.43 -5.35
CA TRP A 85 -2.17 11.63 -6.13
C TRP A 85 -3.42 12.48 -6.32
N GLN A 86 -3.21 13.71 -6.72
CA GLN A 86 -4.27 14.64 -7.13
C GLN A 86 -3.90 15.24 -8.48
N ASP A 87 -4.87 15.33 -9.40
CA ASP A 87 -4.61 15.83 -10.74
C ASP A 87 -4.26 17.32 -10.71
N GLY A 88 -3.10 17.67 -11.28
CA GLY A 88 -2.61 19.04 -11.35
C GLY A 88 -1.94 19.57 -10.08
N ILE A 89 -1.77 18.73 -9.06
CA ILE A 89 -1.09 19.08 -7.81
C ILE A 89 0.23 18.31 -7.74
N GLU A 90 1.32 19.01 -7.40
CA GLU A 90 2.59 18.40 -7.09
C GLU A 90 2.61 18.01 -5.59
N GLY A 91 2.74 16.71 -5.30
CA GLY A 91 2.62 16.18 -3.94
C GLY A 91 1.17 15.89 -3.56
N ILE A 92 0.80 16.13 -2.31
CA ILE A 92 -0.53 15.89 -1.76
C ILE A 92 -1.05 17.15 -1.09
N ASP A 93 -2.25 17.57 -1.46
CA ASP A 93 -3.04 18.59 -0.75
C ASP A 93 -4.00 17.88 0.21
N TYR A 94 -3.71 17.97 1.50
CA TYR A 94 -4.50 17.32 2.55
C TYR A 94 -5.79 18.06 2.89
N ASP A 95 -5.96 19.31 2.41
CA ASP A 95 -7.12 20.14 2.71
C ASP A 95 -8.33 19.79 1.83
N ASP A 96 -8.11 19.26 0.59
CA ASP A 96 -9.18 18.82 -0.30
C ASP A 96 -9.09 17.31 -0.63
N LYS A 97 -9.55 16.49 0.31
CA LYS A 97 -9.54 15.02 0.18
C LYS A 97 -10.52 14.50 -0.88
N SER A 98 -11.51 15.30 -1.30
CA SER A 98 -12.48 14.90 -2.34
C SER A 98 -11.84 14.73 -3.72
N THR A 99 -10.69 15.35 -3.95
CA THR A 99 -9.95 15.29 -5.22
C THR A 99 -8.92 14.17 -5.27
N PHE A 100 -8.75 13.41 -4.18
CA PHE A 100 -7.81 12.30 -4.15
C PHE A 100 -8.14 11.24 -5.19
N ASN A 101 -7.12 10.84 -5.95
CA ASN A 101 -7.10 9.59 -6.66
C ASN A 101 -6.26 8.60 -5.87
N TRP A 102 -6.63 7.34 -5.87
CA TRP A 102 -5.93 6.33 -5.11
C TRP A 102 -5.89 4.96 -5.79
N ILE A 103 -4.85 4.23 -5.48
CA ILE A 103 -4.73 2.80 -5.74
C ILE A 103 -4.48 2.14 -4.39
N SER A 104 -5.49 1.51 -3.82
CA SER A 104 -5.31 0.71 -2.60
C SER A 104 -4.84 -0.67 -2.96
N VAL A 105 -3.85 -1.18 -2.22
CA VAL A 105 -3.21 -2.45 -2.56
C VAL A 105 -2.92 -3.31 -1.32
N ILE A 106 -2.81 -4.61 -1.54
CA ILE A 106 -2.21 -5.57 -0.61
C ILE A 106 -1.15 -6.35 -1.37
N ARG A 107 0.08 -6.35 -0.88
CA ARG A 107 1.19 -7.11 -1.47
C ARG A 107 0.88 -8.60 -1.49
N LEU A 108 1.28 -9.26 -2.56
CA LEU A 108 1.19 -10.70 -2.73
C LEU A 108 2.54 -11.38 -2.51
N PRO A 109 2.58 -12.58 -1.92
CA PRO A 109 3.75 -13.46 -2.00
C PRO A 109 4.11 -13.77 -3.46
N ASP A 110 5.39 -13.96 -3.74
CA ASP A 110 5.91 -14.13 -5.11
C ASP A 110 5.40 -15.42 -5.79
N PHE A 111 4.95 -16.41 -5.02
CA PHE A 111 4.34 -17.63 -5.56
C PHE A 111 2.92 -17.46 -6.09
N ILE A 112 2.24 -16.33 -5.77
CA ILE A 112 0.89 -16.06 -6.27
C ILE A 112 0.96 -15.62 -7.73
N THR A 113 0.32 -16.38 -8.59
CA THR A 113 0.21 -16.08 -10.02
C THR A 113 -1.08 -15.33 -10.33
N LYS A 114 -1.16 -14.76 -11.56
CA LYS A 114 -2.40 -14.15 -12.06
C LYS A 114 -3.57 -15.15 -12.09
N LYS A 115 -3.28 -16.44 -12.35
CA LYS A 115 -4.30 -17.50 -12.33
C LYS A 115 -4.90 -17.67 -10.93
N ASP A 116 -4.04 -17.69 -9.89
CA ASP A 116 -4.46 -17.83 -8.51
C ASP A 116 -5.28 -16.62 -8.07
N PHE A 117 -4.88 -15.43 -8.51
CA PHE A 117 -5.63 -14.19 -8.28
C PHE A 117 -7.04 -14.25 -8.88
N VAL A 118 -7.18 -14.66 -10.15
CA VAL A 118 -8.50 -14.78 -10.81
C VAL A 118 -9.40 -15.74 -10.03
N TRP A 119 -8.88 -16.92 -9.67
CA TRP A 119 -9.61 -17.89 -8.84
C TRP A 119 -10.05 -17.27 -7.51
N ALA A 120 -9.19 -16.49 -6.87
CA ALA A 120 -9.48 -15.89 -5.58
C ALA A 120 -10.58 -14.82 -5.66
N VAL A 121 -10.56 -13.98 -6.71
CA VAL A 121 -11.57 -12.95 -6.96
C VAL A 121 -12.95 -13.58 -7.18
N GLU A 122 -13.04 -14.58 -8.05
CA GLU A 122 -14.29 -15.32 -8.32
C GLU A 122 -14.81 -16.01 -7.06
N THR A 123 -13.92 -16.71 -6.34
CA THR A 123 -14.27 -17.41 -5.11
C THR A 123 -14.72 -16.43 -4.00
N ALA A 124 -14.02 -15.30 -3.85
CA ALA A 124 -14.37 -14.27 -2.89
C ALA A 124 -15.74 -13.66 -3.19
N SER A 125 -16.03 -13.35 -4.45
CA SER A 125 -17.30 -12.78 -4.88
C SER A 125 -18.47 -13.69 -4.51
N ILE A 126 -18.34 -15.00 -4.78
CA ILE A 126 -19.37 -15.99 -4.45
C ILE A 126 -19.54 -16.15 -2.93
N LYS A 127 -18.42 -16.37 -2.21
CA LYS A 127 -18.47 -16.66 -0.77
C LYS A 127 -18.88 -15.47 0.10
N LYS A 128 -18.49 -14.27 -0.30
CA LYS A 128 -18.74 -13.04 0.48
C LYS A 128 -19.97 -12.29 -0.01
N LYS A 129 -20.52 -12.67 -1.16
CA LYS A 129 -21.65 -11.98 -1.83
C LYS A 129 -21.36 -10.49 -2.07
N ILE A 130 -20.14 -10.19 -2.46
CA ILE A 130 -19.66 -8.86 -2.85
C ILE A 130 -19.08 -8.95 -4.27
N ASP A 131 -19.23 -7.88 -5.05
CA ASP A 131 -18.59 -7.80 -6.35
C ASP A 131 -17.12 -7.46 -6.19
N CYS A 132 -16.22 -8.41 -6.50
CA CYS A 132 -14.78 -8.22 -6.51
C CYS A 132 -14.21 -7.96 -7.91
N SER A 133 -15.04 -7.72 -8.93
CA SER A 133 -14.61 -7.54 -10.34
C SER A 133 -13.71 -6.33 -10.56
N CYS A 134 -13.76 -5.33 -9.67
CA CYS A 134 -12.88 -4.16 -9.70
C CYS A 134 -11.45 -4.44 -9.20
N ALA A 135 -11.17 -5.64 -8.68
CA ALA A 135 -9.83 -6.00 -8.25
C ALA A 135 -8.92 -6.29 -9.45
N GLU A 136 -7.69 -5.80 -9.37
CA GLU A 136 -6.64 -5.96 -10.37
C GLU A 136 -5.44 -6.74 -9.79
N PHE A 137 -4.77 -7.54 -10.64
CA PHE A 137 -3.44 -8.05 -10.37
C PHE A 137 -2.43 -7.12 -11.02
N ILE A 138 -1.68 -6.36 -10.23
CA ILE A 138 -0.70 -5.42 -10.74
C ILE A 138 0.69 -5.73 -10.22
N THR A 139 1.69 -5.26 -10.97
CA THR A 139 3.08 -5.30 -10.56
C THR A 139 3.60 -3.88 -10.47
N ILE A 140 4.22 -3.52 -9.34
CA ILE A 140 4.79 -2.20 -9.10
C ILE A 140 6.30 -2.35 -8.93
N ASP A 141 7.05 -1.48 -9.59
CA ASP A 141 8.50 -1.32 -9.45
C ASP A 141 8.78 0.11 -8.98
N GLU A 142 8.91 0.28 -7.66
CA GLU A 142 9.14 1.60 -7.09
C GLU A 142 10.61 2.05 -7.25
N GLY A 143 11.55 1.11 -7.32
CA GLY A 143 12.97 1.42 -7.47
C GLY A 143 13.54 2.28 -6.36
N LEU A 144 14.28 3.35 -6.72
CA LEU A 144 14.94 4.23 -5.77
C LEU A 144 13.94 5.18 -5.10
N CYS A 145 13.87 5.13 -3.77
CA CYS A 145 12.93 5.88 -2.96
C CYS A 145 13.60 6.46 -1.71
N VAL A 146 12.98 7.48 -1.13
CA VAL A 146 13.15 7.88 0.26
C VAL A 146 11.95 7.41 1.06
N GLN A 147 12.17 6.96 2.29
CA GLN A 147 11.07 6.58 3.19
C GLN A 147 11.38 6.90 4.64
N MET A 148 10.32 6.99 5.45
CA MET A 148 10.42 7.02 6.92
C MET A 148 9.15 6.50 7.57
N MET A 149 9.23 6.16 8.86
CA MET A 149 8.04 5.94 9.69
C MET A 149 7.47 7.29 10.11
N HIS A 150 6.23 7.55 9.74
CA HIS A 150 5.39 8.59 10.34
C HIS A 150 4.69 8.02 11.57
N ILE A 151 4.66 8.79 12.66
CA ILE A 151 3.91 8.47 13.88
C ILE A 151 3.02 9.65 14.18
N GLY A 152 1.70 9.46 14.07
CA GLY A 152 0.71 10.51 14.21
C GLY A 152 -0.49 10.31 13.29
N SER A 153 -1.38 11.30 13.26
CA SER A 153 -2.51 11.33 12.34
C SER A 153 -2.04 11.57 10.90
N PHE A 154 -2.85 11.20 9.91
CA PHE A 154 -2.53 11.48 8.51
C PHE A 154 -2.42 12.99 8.22
N ASP A 155 -3.15 13.83 8.96
CA ASP A 155 -3.09 15.27 8.81
C ASP A 155 -1.75 15.87 9.30
N ASP A 156 -0.95 15.11 10.07
CA ASP A 156 0.40 15.48 10.52
C ASP A 156 1.52 15.03 9.57
N GLU A 157 1.20 14.28 8.52
CA GLU A 157 2.17 13.76 7.53
C GLU A 157 3.00 14.84 6.82
N PRO A 158 2.47 16.05 6.52
CA PRO A 158 3.26 17.11 5.91
C PRO A 158 4.59 17.39 6.61
N ALA A 159 4.65 17.28 7.94
CA ALA A 159 5.88 17.43 8.70
C ALA A 159 6.92 16.34 8.38
N SER A 160 6.48 15.10 8.24
CA SER A 160 7.34 13.97 7.85
C SER A 160 7.81 14.10 6.40
N VAL A 161 6.93 14.51 5.49
CA VAL A 161 7.28 14.77 4.08
C VAL A 161 8.34 15.88 3.97
N ALA A 162 8.20 16.96 4.75
CA ALA A 162 9.18 18.04 4.79
C ALA A 162 10.57 17.54 5.25
N LEU A 163 10.63 16.65 6.24
CA LEU A 163 11.87 16.02 6.68
C LEU A 163 12.49 15.15 5.59
N MET A 164 11.66 14.39 4.85
CA MET A 164 12.14 13.57 3.72
C MET A 164 12.71 14.46 2.61
N ASN A 165 12.01 15.54 2.24
CA ASN A 165 12.45 16.48 1.21
C ASN A 165 13.79 17.12 1.56
N LYS A 166 13.94 17.64 2.79
CA LYS A 166 15.21 18.18 3.28
C LYS A 166 16.34 17.14 3.19
N TYR A 167 16.07 15.92 3.64
CA TYR A 167 17.07 14.86 3.65
C TYR A 167 17.54 14.48 2.23
N ILE A 168 16.65 14.37 1.25
CA ILE A 168 17.06 14.04 -0.12
C ILE A 168 17.86 15.16 -0.76
N GLU A 169 17.50 16.43 -0.52
CA GLU A 169 18.28 17.60 -1.01
C GLU A 169 19.70 17.60 -0.46
N GLU A 170 19.87 17.38 0.85
CA GLU A 170 21.17 17.31 1.50
C GLU A 170 22.04 16.14 0.98
N ASN A 171 21.42 15.10 0.40
CA ASN A 171 22.08 13.92 -0.16
C ASN A 171 22.20 13.93 -1.70
N GLY A 172 21.85 15.04 -2.35
CA GLY A 172 22.00 15.21 -3.81
C GLY A 172 20.91 14.53 -4.64
N TYR A 173 19.71 14.38 -4.08
CA TYR A 173 18.55 13.84 -4.76
C TYR A 173 17.43 14.88 -4.84
N ILE A 174 16.44 14.59 -5.67
CA ILE A 174 15.19 15.33 -5.79
C ILE A 174 14.03 14.33 -5.83
N ASN A 175 12.82 14.77 -5.49
CA ASN A 175 11.61 13.99 -5.70
C ASN A 175 11.43 13.65 -7.18
N ASP A 176 10.88 12.46 -7.43
CA ASP A 176 10.55 11.97 -8.77
C ASP A 176 9.08 11.49 -8.82
N LEU A 177 8.22 12.25 -8.13
CA LEU A 177 6.77 12.02 -8.17
C LEU A 177 6.26 12.31 -9.58
N THR A 178 5.60 11.33 -10.17
CA THR A 178 5.03 11.38 -11.52
C THR A 178 3.69 10.63 -11.54
N LYS A 179 3.02 10.58 -12.69
CA LYS A 179 1.80 9.76 -12.86
C LYS A 179 2.03 8.26 -12.71
N GLU A 180 3.28 7.81 -12.78
CA GLU A 180 3.68 6.39 -12.69
C GLU A 180 4.38 6.07 -11.37
N ARG A 181 4.93 7.09 -10.71
CA ARG A 181 5.67 6.99 -9.46
C ARG A 181 5.03 7.91 -8.42
N LEU A 182 4.19 7.32 -7.58
CA LEU A 182 3.24 8.04 -6.73
C LEU A 182 3.73 8.15 -5.28
N HIS A 183 3.08 9.02 -4.52
CA HIS A 183 3.15 9.02 -3.07
C HIS A 183 2.58 7.70 -2.54
N HIS A 184 3.35 7.00 -1.71
CA HIS A 184 3.02 5.68 -1.20
C HIS A 184 2.98 5.66 0.33
N GLU A 185 1.90 5.11 0.86
CA GLU A 185 1.67 4.91 2.29
C GLU A 185 1.46 3.43 2.61
N ILE A 186 2.05 2.95 3.72
CA ILE A 186 1.87 1.59 4.23
C ILE A 186 1.30 1.68 5.65
N TYR A 187 0.09 1.18 5.85
CA TYR A 187 -0.66 1.34 7.10
C TYR A 187 -0.35 0.20 8.08
N LEU A 188 0.42 0.50 9.12
CA LEU A 188 0.84 -0.49 10.11
C LEU A 188 -0.06 -0.55 11.34
N SER A 189 -0.85 0.48 11.58
CA SER A 189 -1.82 0.57 12.67
C SER A 189 -3.23 0.35 12.17
N ASP A 190 -4.05 -0.33 12.96
CA ASP A 190 -5.51 -0.35 12.75
C ASP A 190 -6.11 0.91 13.37
N ALA A 191 -6.49 1.88 12.53
CA ALA A 191 -7.06 3.16 12.94
C ALA A 191 -8.33 3.03 13.81
N ARG A 192 -9.01 1.88 13.77
CA ARG A 192 -10.20 1.60 14.59
C ARG A 192 -9.85 1.21 16.03
N ARG A 193 -8.59 0.86 16.31
CA ARG A 193 -8.13 0.28 17.59
C ARG A 193 -7.06 1.11 18.27
N VAL A 194 -6.39 1.96 17.54
CA VAL A 194 -5.24 2.75 18.00
C VAL A 194 -5.61 4.21 17.92
N ALA A 195 -5.30 4.99 18.96
CA ALA A 195 -5.52 6.42 18.96
C ALA A 195 -4.64 7.13 17.90
N PRO A 196 -5.15 8.18 17.22
CA PRO A 196 -4.49 8.81 16.07
C PRO A 196 -3.02 9.20 16.30
N GLU A 197 -2.69 9.72 17.47
CA GLU A 197 -1.33 10.13 17.82
C GLU A 197 -0.31 8.98 17.90
N LYS A 198 -0.79 7.74 17.81
CA LYS A 198 0.04 6.51 17.84
C LYS A 198 -0.01 5.73 16.52
N TRP A 199 -0.71 6.22 15.52
CA TRP A 199 -0.72 5.56 14.22
C TRP A 199 0.68 5.50 13.65
N LYS A 200 0.96 4.43 12.94
CA LYS A 200 2.23 4.20 12.27
C LYS A 200 1.98 3.97 10.81
N THR A 201 2.52 4.85 9.99
CA THR A 201 2.46 4.79 8.53
C THR A 201 3.87 4.88 7.99
N VAL A 202 4.25 3.99 7.07
CA VAL A 202 5.48 4.23 6.29
C VAL A 202 5.09 5.14 5.15
N ILE A 203 5.71 6.32 5.09
CA ILE A 203 5.62 7.21 3.94
C ILE A 203 6.81 6.94 3.04
N ARG A 204 6.57 6.83 1.72
CA ARG A 204 7.59 6.55 0.72
C ARG A 204 7.38 7.39 -0.52
N HIS A 205 8.45 8.06 -0.97
CA HIS A 205 8.46 8.84 -2.20
C HIS A 205 9.55 8.34 -3.14
N PRO A 206 9.27 8.23 -4.43
CA PRO A 206 10.27 7.98 -5.45
C PRO A 206 11.21 9.18 -5.57
N ILE A 207 12.50 8.90 -5.77
CA ILE A 207 13.53 9.92 -5.92
C ILE A 207 14.45 9.62 -7.10
N LYS A 208 15.17 10.66 -7.57
CA LYS A 208 16.24 10.54 -8.54
C LYS A 208 17.41 11.44 -8.18
N LYS A 209 18.59 11.14 -8.71
CA LYS A 209 19.77 12.03 -8.53
C LYS A 209 19.51 13.40 -9.13
N ARG A 210 19.94 14.42 -8.43
CA ARG A 210 20.01 15.77 -8.99
C ARG A 210 21.06 15.77 -10.12
N SER A 211 20.65 16.25 -11.30
CA SER A 211 21.51 16.42 -12.47
C SER A 211 22.54 17.51 -12.21
#